data_db317afd311105eb4a8ddaf5886f8ebf
#
_entry.id   db317afd311105eb4a8ddaf5886f8ebf
#
_cell.length_a   1.000
_cell.length_b   1.000
_cell.length_c   1.000
_cell.angle_alpha   90.00
_cell.angle_beta   90.00
_cell.angle_gamma   90.00
#
_symmetry.space_group_name_H-M   'P 1'
#
loop_
_entity.id
_entity.type
_entity.pdbx_description
1 polymer ?
#
loop_
_entity_poly.entity_id
_entity_poly.type
_entity_poly.pdbx_seq_one_letter_code
_entity_poly.pdbx_strand_id
1 'polypeptide(L)'
;MKVLLTGGAGYIGSHTAVELMNAGCDVVIADDLSNSCREVVKRIEELGKKTVRFYEIDVCSEDALEQVFSENDIDAVIHFAGKKAVGESVAKPLIYYKNNLDATMNLLEVMQRHDVNKLIFSSSATVYGVPKVVPIDEKQPTWCTNPYGWTKYMSEQIMRDVCAANPKLSIVLLRYFNPIGAHESGRIGEDPKGIPNNLMPYISQVAIGRREKLSVFGNDYDTHDGTGVRDYIH
;
A
#
# COMPACT_ATOMS: atom_id res chain seq x y z
N MET A 1 14.52 7.83 -14.83
CA MET A 1 14.53 7.26 -13.47
C MET A 1 13.75 5.95 -13.49
N LYS A 2 14.34 4.89 -12.96
CA LYS A 2 13.69 3.57 -12.88
C LYS A 2 13.20 3.32 -11.45
N VAL A 3 11.90 3.11 -11.28
CA VAL A 3 11.25 2.98 -9.99
C VAL A 3 10.69 1.57 -9.81
N LEU A 4 11.07 0.90 -8.72
CA LEU A 4 10.47 -0.36 -8.31
C LEU A 4 9.23 -0.09 -7.47
N LEU A 5 8.11 -0.70 -7.85
CA LEU A 5 6.87 -0.72 -7.09
C LEU A 5 6.63 -2.13 -6.52
N THR A 6 6.81 -2.32 -5.23
CA THR A 6 6.38 -3.57 -4.58
C THR A 6 4.89 -3.46 -4.26
N GLY A 7 4.12 -4.49 -4.56
CA GLY A 7 2.65 -4.41 -4.52
C GLY A 7 2.08 -3.53 -5.64
N GLY A 8 2.83 -3.40 -6.74
CA GLY A 8 2.52 -2.47 -7.84
C GLY A 8 1.32 -2.85 -8.70
N ALA A 9 0.87 -4.11 -8.66
CA ALA A 9 -0.36 -4.55 -9.32
C ALA A 9 -1.63 -4.35 -8.44
N GLY A 10 -1.47 -3.89 -7.20
CA GLY A 10 -2.59 -3.53 -6.31
C GLY A 10 -3.26 -2.22 -6.71
N TYR A 11 -4.31 -1.83 -5.98
CA TYR A 11 -5.11 -0.63 -6.25
C TYR A 11 -4.27 0.65 -6.35
N ILE A 12 -3.60 1.04 -5.27
CA ILE A 12 -2.78 2.28 -5.25
C ILE A 12 -1.56 2.12 -6.15
N GLY A 13 -0.92 0.94 -6.12
CA GLY A 13 0.27 0.65 -6.92
C GLY A 13 0.04 0.79 -8.43
N SER A 14 -1.08 0.30 -8.94
CA SER A 14 -1.41 0.37 -10.38
C SER A 14 -1.64 1.82 -10.85
N HIS A 15 -2.32 2.65 -10.05
CA HIS A 15 -2.49 4.07 -10.36
C HIS A 15 -1.14 4.80 -10.32
N THR A 16 -0.33 4.54 -9.29
CA THR A 16 1.02 5.10 -9.18
C THR A 16 1.91 4.70 -10.35
N ALA A 17 1.82 3.45 -10.82
CA ALA A 17 2.57 2.98 -11.97
C ALA A 17 2.24 3.79 -13.22
N VAL A 18 0.95 4.01 -13.51
CA VAL A 18 0.49 4.82 -14.66
C VAL A 18 1.00 6.26 -14.55
N GLU A 19 0.85 6.89 -13.38
CA GLU A 19 1.30 8.27 -13.18
C GLU A 19 2.83 8.43 -13.30
N LEU A 20 3.62 7.47 -12.79
CA LEU A 20 5.07 7.48 -12.96
C LEU A 20 5.47 7.34 -14.44
N MET A 21 4.79 6.46 -15.18
CA MET A 21 5.04 6.29 -16.61
C MET A 21 4.68 7.55 -17.39
N ASN A 22 3.56 8.20 -17.07
CA ASN A 22 3.16 9.50 -17.65
C ASN A 22 4.17 10.61 -17.32
N ALA A 23 4.81 10.55 -16.14
CA ALA A 23 5.90 11.44 -15.76
C ALA A 23 7.27 11.08 -16.39
N GLY A 24 7.33 10.08 -17.27
CA GLY A 24 8.52 9.68 -17.99
C GLY A 24 9.46 8.70 -17.26
N CYS A 25 9.02 8.13 -16.13
CA CYS A 25 9.78 7.11 -15.42
C CYS A 25 9.67 5.73 -16.10
N ASP A 26 10.66 4.88 -15.88
CA ASP A 26 10.59 3.44 -16.11
C ASP A 26 10.10 2.76 -14.85
N VAL A 27 9.14 1.85 -15.00
CA VAL A 27 8.53 1.17 -13.86
C VAL A 27 8.87 -0.32 -13.89
N VAL A 28 9.26 -0.84 -12.72
CA VAL A 28 9.39 -2.27 -12.44
C VAL A 28 8.36 -2.61 -11.37
N ILE A 29 7.61 -3.70 -11.53
CA ILE A 29 6.60 -4.13 -10.58
C ILE A 29 6.99 -5.50 -10.00
N ALA A 30 6.97 -5.60 -8.68
CA ALA A 30 7.05 -6.85 -7.92
C ALA A 30 5.74 -7.03 -7.12
N ASP A 31 5.00 -8.12 -7.40
CA ASP A 31 3.70 -8.39 -6.78
C ASP A 31 3.44 -9.90 -6.80
N ASP A 32 2.93 -10.47 -5.73
CA ASP A 32 2.62 -11.90 -5.62
C ASP A 32 1.24 -12.26 -6.18
N LEU A 33 0.51 -11.27 -6.66
CA LEU A 33 -0.86 -11.38 -7.15
C LEU A 33 -1.86 -11.98 -6.15
N SER A 34 -1.53 -11.99 -4.84
CA SER A 34 -2.42 -12.52 -3.81
C SER A 34 -3.76 -11.75 -3.73
N ASN A 35 -3.72 -10.44 -3.97
CA ASN A 35 -4.90 -9.56 -3.98
C ASN A 35 -5.04 -8.72 -5.26
N SER A 36 -4.42 -9.16 -6.34
CA SER A 36 -4.45 -8.53 -7.67
C SER A 36 -4.47 -9.60 -8.77
N CYS A 37 -4.29 -9.23 -10.04
CA CYS A 37 -4.20 -10.18 -11.14
C CYS A 37 -3.32 -9.65 -12.28
N ARG A 38 -2.82 -10.55 -13.13
CA ARG A 38 -1.95 -10.20 -14.28
C ARG A 38 -2.60 -9.24 -15.28
N GLU A 39 -3.92 -9.24 -15.35
CA GLU A 39 -4.65 -8.33 -16.23
C GLU A 39 -4.40 -6.86 -15.86
N VAL A 40 -4.20 -6.55 -14.58
CA VAL A 40 -3.86 -5.19 -14.12
C VAL A 40 -2.56 -4.72 -14.74
N VAL A 41 -1.54 -5.58 -14.84
CA VAL A 41 -0.24 -5.22 -15.45
C VAL A 41 -0.43 -4.82 -16.91
N LYS A 42 -1.23 -5.59 -17.69
CA LYS A 42 -1.53 -5.23 -19.08
C LYS A 42 -2.23 -3.87 -19.19
N ARG A 43 -3.17 -3.60 -18.27
CA ARG A 43 -3.89 -2.33 -18.24
C ARG A 43 -2.98 -1.14 -17.88
N ILE A 44 -2.00 -1.35 -16.99
CA ILE A 44 -0.96 -0.37 -16.70
C ILE A 44 -0.17 -0.06 -17.97
N GLU A 45 0.27 -1.09 -18.72
CA GLU A 45 1.01 -0.91 -19.97
C GLU A 45 0.19 -0.17 -21.05
N GLU A 46 -1.10 -0.53 -21.19
CA GLU A 46 -2.02 0.14 -22.11
C GLU A 46 -2.18 1.63 -21.77
N LEU A 47 -2.38 1.96 -20.49
CA LEU A 47 -2.61 3.33 -20.02
C LEU A 47 -1.33 4.17 -20.04
N GLY A 48 -0.22 3.60 -19.59
CA GLY A 48 1.09 4.25 -19.58
C GLY A 48 1.80 4.23 -20.92
N LYS A 49 1.25 3.52 -21.95
CA LYS A 49 1.79 3.39 -23.32
C LYS A 49 3.25 2.93 -23.35
N LYS A 50 3.63 2.10 -22.40
CA LYS A 50 4.99 1.61 -22.19
C LYS A 50 4.96 0.24 -21.55
N THR A 51 5.93 -0.63 -21.87
CA THR A 51 6.06 -1.94 -21.24
C THR A 51 6.59 -1.81 -19.80
N VAL A 52 6.15 -2.72 -18.94
CA VAL A 52 6.56 -2.82 -17.55
C VAL A 52 7.32 -4.14 -17.34
N ARG A 53 8.45 -4.10 -16.67
CA ARG A 53 9.05 -5.33 -16.14
C ARG A 53 8.26 -5.79 -14.92
N PHE A 54 7.66 -6.97 -15.03
CA PHE A 54 6.84 -7.56 -13.98
C PHE A 54 7.47 -8.82 -13.42
N TYR A 55 7.61 -8.86 -12.10
CA TYR A 55 8.08 -10.00 -11.33
C TYR A 55 6.95 -10.49 -10.43
N GLU A 56 6.49 -11.72 -10.68
CA GLU A 56 5.51 -12.38 -9.80
C GLU A 56 6.26 -13.04 -8.64
N ILE A 57 6.48 -12.28 -7.58
CA ILE A 57 7.26 -12.70 -6.41
C ILE A 57 6.61 -12.25 -5.10
N ASP A 58 6.86 -13.02 -4.04
CA ASP A 58 6.63 -12.59 -2.66
C ASP A 58 7.83 -11.73 -2.18
N VAL A 59 7.56 -10.48 -1.81
CA VAL A 59 8.60 -9.57 -1.28
C VAL A 59 9.12 -9.96 0.11
N CYS A 60 8.50 -10.94 0.76
CA CYS A 60 9.05 -11.59 1.94
C CYS A 60 10.22 -12.55 1.60
N SER A 61 10.44 -12.86 0.31
CA SER A 61 11.58 -13.65 -0.16
C SER A 61 12.72 -12.70 -0.52
N GLU A 62 13.77 -12.73 0.32
CA GLU A 62 14.98 -11.93 0.11
C GLU A 62 15.67 -12.30 -1.21
N ASP A 63 15.80 -13.59 -1.52
CA ASP A 63 16.40 -14.07 -2.78
C ASP A 63 15.64 -13.58 -4.02
N ALA A 64 14.31 -13.55 -3.94
CA ALA A 64 13.49 -13.05 -5.04
C ALA A 64 13.64 -11.53 -5.23
N LEU A 65 13.74 -10.76 -4.15
CA LEU A 65 14.05 -9.32 -4.22
C LEU A 65 15.46 -9.11 -4.78
N GLU A 66 16.46 -9.87 -4.33
CA GLU A 66 17.84 -9.79 -4.83
C GLU A 66 17.90 -9.98 -6.34
N GLN A 67 17.14 -10.94 -6.88
CA GLN A 67 17.03 -11.13 -8.33
C GLN A 67 16.48 -9.87 -9.03
N VAL A 68 15.42 -9.25 -8.50
CA VAL A 68 14.83 -8.05 -9.10
C VAL A 68 15.85 -6.90 -9.15
N PHE A 69 16.60 -6.68 -8.07
CA PHE A 69 17.61 -5.62 -8.02
C PHE A 69 18.82 -5.92 -8.90
N SER A 70 19.27 -7.17 -8.97
CA SER A 70 20.39 -7.58 -9.80
C SER A 70 20.12 -7.45 -11.31
N GLU A 71 18.84 -7.62 -11.72
CA GLU A 71 18.43 -7.53 -13.11
C GLU A 71 18.04 -6.10 -13.55
N ASN A 72 17.98 -5.15 -12.60
CA ASN A 72 17.50 -3.80 -12.88
C ASN A 72 18.32 -2.73 -12.15
N ASP A 73 18.72 -1.68 -12.85
CA ASP A 73 19.31 -0.49 -12.24
C ASP A 73 18.20 0.36 -11.59
N ILE A 74 17.85 0.04 -10.35
CA ILE A 74 16.77 0.72 -9.60
C ILE A 74 17.28 2.03 -9.00
N ASP A 75 16.61 3.15 -9.29
CA ASP A 75 16.92 4.48 -8.71
C ASP A 75 16.16 4.77 -7.42
N ALA A 76 14.95 4.22 -7.30
CA ALA A 76 14.07 4.44 -6.15
C ALA A 76 13.04 3.31 -6.01
N VAL A 77 12.50 3.18 -4.80
CA VAL A 77 11.46 2.19 -4.49
C VAL A 77 10.23 2.88 -3.93
N ILE A 78 9.03 2.40 -4.30
CA ILE A 78 7.79 2.70 -3.59
C ILE A 78 7.23 1.38 -3.06
N HIS A 79 7.10 1.28 -1.75
CA HIS A 79 6.71 0.05 -1.08
C HIS A 79 5.23 0.06 -0.71
N PHE A 80 4.39 -0.59 -1.53
CA PHE A 80 2.96 -0.79 -1.28
C PHE A 80 2.64 -2.17 -0.74
N ALA A 81 3.51 -3.17 -0.99
CA ALA A 81 3.27 -4.55 -0.60
C ALA A 81 3.02 -4.67 0.91
N GLY A 82 2.02 -5.45 1.27
CA GLY A 82 1.66 -5.74 2.65
C GLY A 82 0.17 -6.03 2.83
N LYS A 83 -0.12 -6.82 3.84
CA LYS A 83 -1.51 -7.14 4.24
C LYS A 83 -2.12 -5.93 4.93
N LYS A 84 -3.37 -5.57 4.55
CA LYS A 84 -4.03 -4.31 4.97
C LYS A 84 -5.39 -4.47 5.65
N ALA A 85 -5.93 -5.68 5.76
CA ALA A 85 -7.27 -5.89 6.32
C ALA A 85 -7.26 -5.82 7.85
N VAL A 86 -7.78 -4.73 8.42
CA VAL A 86 -7.78 -4.48 9.87
C VAL A 86 -8.45 -5.62 10.65
N GLY A 87 -9.65 -6.03 10.24
CA GLY A 87 -10.39 -7.11 10.91
C GLY A 87 -9.64 -8.45 10.89
N GLU A 88 -9.04 -8.82 9.75
CA GLU A 88 -8.22 -10.03 9.67
C GLU A 88 -6.96 -9.93 10.55
N SER A 89 -6.36 -8.75 10.66
CA SER A 89 -5.18 -8.56 11.51
C SER A 89 -5.46 -8.85 12.97
N VAL A 90 -6.68 -8.54 13.44
CA VAL A 90 -7.11 -8.88 14.82
C VAL A 90 -7.29 -10.38 14.98
N ALA A 91 -7.86 -11.05 13.99
CA ALA A 91 -8.09 -12.50 14.03
C ALA A 91 -6.81 -13.33 13.84
N LYS A 92 -5.84 -12.81 13.06
CA LYS A 92 -4.60 -13.51 12.66
C LYS A 92 -3.37 -12.62 12.80
N PRO A 93 -3.03 -12.09 13.98
CA PRO A 93 -2.02 -11.05 14.13
C PRO A 93 -0.63 -11.47 13.66
N LEU A 94 -0.19 -12.70 13.94
CA LEU A 94 1.15 -13.17 13.58
C LEU A 94 1.40 -13.19 12.07
N ILE A 95 0.37 -13.44 11.25
CA ILE A 95 0.49 -13.40 9.79
C ILE A 95 0.79 -11.97 9.35
N TYR A 96 0.18 -10.96 9.98
CA TYR A 96 0.40 -9.55 9.68
C TYR A 96 1.78 -9.08 10.10
N TYR A 97 2.19 -9.40 11.33
CA TYR A 97 3.53 -9.04 11.80
C TYR A 97 4.60 -9.67 10.91
N LYS A 98 4.54 -10.98 10.70
CA LYS A 98 5.52 -11.68 9.88
C LYS A 98 5.57 -11.12 8.45
N ASN A 99 4.43 -11.05 7.76
CA ASN A 99 4.41 -10.60 6.38
C ASN A 99 4.88 -9.14 6.21
N ASN A 100 4.31 -8.21 6.99
CA ASN A 100 4.57 -6.79 6.76
C ASN A 100 5.96 -6.34 7.26
N LEU A 101 6.47 -6.94 8.34
CA LEU A 101 7.79 -6.59 8.85
C LEU A 101 8.90 -7.29 8.06
N ASP A 102 8.76 -8.58 7.73
CA ASP A 102 9.73 -9.30 6.92
C ASP A 102 9.88 -8.64 5.53
N ALA A 103 8.75 -8.32 4.87
CA ALA A 103 8.78 -7.60 3.59
C ALA A 103 9.53 -6.26 3.69
N THR A 104 9.30 -5.51 4.76
CA THR A 104 9.96 -4.22 4.99
C THR A 104 11.46 -4.39 5.24
N MET A 105 11.85 -5.31 6.12
CA MET A 105 13.25 -5.53 6.48
C MET A 105 14.05 -6.07 5.31
N ASN A 106 13.57 -7.12 4.64
CA ASN A 106 14.23 -7.69 3.47
C ASN A 106 14.42 -6.65 2.36
N LEU A 107 13.39 -5.82 2.11
CA LEU A 107 13.50 -4.76 1.12
C LEU A 107 14.61 -3.76 1.49
N LEU A 108 14.68 -3.31 2.74
CA LEU A 108 15.71 -2.37 3.20
C LEU A 108 17.12 -2.98 3.11
N GLU A 109 17.30 -4.25 3.44
CA GLU A 109 18.57 -4.96 3.32
C GLU A 109 19.02 -5.07 1.87
N VAL A 110 18.12 -5.46 0.96
CA VAL A 110 18.45 -5.55 -0.48
C VAL A 110 18.75 -4.16 -1.05
N MET A 111 17.97 -3.15 -0.72
CA MET A 111 18.24 -1.76 -1.13
C MET A 111 19.65 -1.29 -0.70
N GLN A 112 20.06 -1.61 0.52
CA GLN A 112 21.40 -1.25 1.02
C GLN A 112 22.52 -1.96 0.23
N ARG A 113 22.37 -3.25 -0.08
CA ARG A 113 23.36 -4.00 -0.87
C ARG A 113 23.54 -3.43 -2.28
N HIS A 114 22.47 -2.90 -2.87
CA HIS A 114 22.49 -2.32 -4.22
C HIS A 114 22.68 -0.80 -4.23
N ASP A 115 23.01 -0.16 -3.10
CA ASP A 115 23.17 1.30 -2.95
C ASP A 115 21.94 2.12 -3.42
N VAL A 116 20.73 1.53 -3.30
CA VAL A 116 19.47 2.21 -3.61
C VAL A 116 19.01 2.96 -2.38
N ASN A 117 19.03 4.29 -2.43
CA ASN A 117 18.93 5.14 -1.25
C ASN A 117 17.64 5.99 -1.20
N LYS A 118 16.64 5.68 -2.02
CA LYS A 118 15.37 6.43 -2.07
C LYS A 118 14.19 5.49 -1.90
N LEU A 119 13.40 5.70 -0.85
CA LEU A 119 12.22 4.90 -0.55
C LEU A 119 11.01 5.78 -0.24
N ILE A 120 9.87 5.45 -0.83
CA ILE A 120 8.56 5.95 -0.38
C ILE A 120 7.83 4.76 0.24
N PHE A 121 7.38 4.91 1.47
CA PHE A 121 6.66 3.87 2.20
C PHE A 121 5.18 4.21 2.31
N SER A 122 4.34 3.30 1.86
CA SER A 122 2.89 3.33 2.06
C SER A 122 2.56 2.99 3.51
N SER A 123 2.58 4.01 4.37
CA SER A 123 2.09 3.91 5.74
C SER A 123 0.58 4.11 5.80
N SER A 124 0.03 4.38 6.96
CA SER A 124 -1.42 4.50 7.16
C SER A 124 -1.74 5.46 8.29
N ALA A 125 -2.84 6.19 8.17
CA ALA A 125 -3.39 6.99 9.27
C ALA A 125 -3.79 6.16 10.50
N THR A 126 -3.90 4.83 10.37
CA THR A 126 -4.12 3.91 11.50
C THR A 126 -3.02 3.98 12.57
N VAL A 127 -1.84 4.52 12.25
CA VAL A 127 -0.75 4.74 13.22
C VAL A 127 -1.11 5.79 14.27
N TYR A 128 -2.06 6.69 13.99
CA TYR A 128 -2.53 7.67 14.96
C TYR A 128 -3.53 7.10 15.97
N GLY A 129 -4.14 5.93 15.67
CA GLY A 129 -5.16 5.32 16.52
C GLY A 129 -6.40 6.20 16.67
N VAL A 130 -6.82 6.46 17.91
CA VAL A 130 -7.91 7.39 18.22
C VAL A 130 -7.30 8.78 18.46
N PRO A 131 -7.47 9.73 17.54
CA PRO A 131 -6.86 11.06 17.67
C PRO A 131 -7.54 11.86 18.79
N LYS A 132 -6.76 12.66 19.52
CA LYS A 132 -7.28 13.56 20.56
C LYS A 132 -7.78 14.88 19.96
N VAL A 133 -7.28 15.24 18.81
CA VAL A 133 -7.59 16.52 18.13
C VAL A 133 -7.76 16.27 16.64
N VAL A 134 -8.73 16.92 16.03
CA VAL A 134 -8.95 16.94 14.58
C VAL A 134 -8.94 18.38 14.09
N PRO A 135 -8.40 18.68 12.91
CA PRO A 135 -7.74 17.74 11.97
C PRO A 135 -6.45 17.15 12.52
N ILE A 136 -6.11 15.95 12.03
CA ILE A 136 -4.90 15.23 12.43
C ILE A 136 -3.70 15.76 11.63
N ASP A 137 -2.64 16.20 12.33
CA ASP A 137 -1.36 16.56 11.73
C ASP A 137 -0.28 15.51 12.07
N GLU A 138 0.90 15.63 11.46
CA GLU A 138 2.01 14.69 11.64
C GLU A 138 2.66 14.74 13.02
N LYS A 139 2.36 15.77 13.83
CA LYS A 139 2.88 15.96 15.19
C LYS A 139 2.07 15.22 16.25
N GLN A 140 0.88 14.73 15.88
CA GLN A 140 0.04 13.98 16.82
C GLN A 140 0.74 12.70 17.30
N PRO A 141 0.55 12.35 18.58
CA PRO A 141 1.06 11.08 19.11
C PRO A 141 0.53 9.89 18.31
N THR A 142 1.38 8.90 18.10
CA THR A 142 1.03 7.65 17.44
C THR A 142 0.75 6.58 18.48
N TRP A 143 -0.42 5.92 18.36
CA TRP A 143 -0.82 4.81 19.21
C TRP A 143 -1.81 3.90 18.49
N CYS A 144 -1.34 2.78 18.03
CA CYS A 144 -2.16 1.88 17.20
C CYS A 144 -3.18 1.10 18.04
N THR A 145 -4.36 0.87 17.46
CA THR A 145 -5.47 0.14 18.08
C THR A 145 -5.64 -1.29 17.56
N ASN A 146 -4.85 -1.69 16.55
CA ASN A 146 -4.95 -3.01 15.93
C ASN A 146 -3.59 -3.47 15.38
N PRO A 147 -3.40 -4.79 15.14
CA PRO A 147 -2.13 -5.34 14.68
C PRO A 147 -1.66 -4.78 13.32
N TYR A 148 -2.57 -4.51 12.37
CA TYR A 148 -2.19 -3.87 11.11
C TYR A 148 -1.55 -2.49 11.36
N GLY A 149 -2.18 -1.65 12.16
CA GLY A 149 -1.62 -0.35 12.54
C GLY A 149 -0.25 -0.49 13.18
N TRP A 150 -0.08 -1.44 14.09
CA TRP A 150 1.20 -1.73 14.72
C TRP A 150 2.27 -2.14 13.72
N THR A 151 1.95 -2.96 12.69
CA THR A 151 2.95 -3.30 11.66
C THR A 151 3.41 -2.06 10.89
N LYS A 152 2.50 -1.13 10.56
CA LYS A 152 2.86 0.13 9.88
C LYS A 152 3.72 1.02 10.78
N TYR A 153 3.33 1.19 12.04
CA TYR A 153 4.12 1.97 13.02
C TYR A 153 5.52 1.39 13.23
N MET A 154 5.64 0.07 13.41
CA MET A 154 6.92 -0.60 13.58
C MET A 154 7.79 -0.46 12.33
N SER A 155 7.23 -0.59 11.12
CA SER A 155 7.96 -0.34 9.87
C SER A 155 8.46 1.11 9.80
N GLU A 156 7.64 2.11 10.19
CA GLU A 156 8.10 3.50 10.29
C GLU A 156 9.27 3.67 11.26
N GLN A 157 9.22 2.99 12.43
CA GLN A 157 10.31 3.06 13.40
C GLN A 157 11.59 2.41 12.87
N ILE A 158 11.49 1.22 12.27
CA ILE A 158 12.62 0.55 11.61
C ILE A 158 13.26 1.47 10.57
N MET A 159 12.45 2.10 9.74
CA MET A 159 12.93 3.04 8.71
C MET A 159 13.64 4.26 9.29
N ARG A 160 13.14 4.82 10.40
CA ARG A 160 13.81 5.93 11.10
C ARG A 160 15.18 5.52 11.64
N ASP A 161 15.27 4.33 12.26
CA ASP A 161 16.50 3.81 12.83
C ASP A 161 17.53 3.53 11.72
N VAL A 162 17.10 2.95 10.59
CA VAL A 162 17.97 2.70 9.44
C VAL A 162 18.43 4.01 8.78
N CYS A 163 17.56 5.03 8.66
CA CYS A 163 17.96 6.35 8.20
C CYS A 163 18.98 7.02 9.13
N ALA A 164 18.83 6.86 10.45
CA ALA A 164 19.79 7.40 11.41
C ALA A 164 21.17 6.72 11.28
N ALA A 165 21.20 5.43 10.97
CA ALA A 165 22.42 4.66 10.76
C ALA A 165 23.06 4.89 9.37
N ASN A 166 22.25 5.20 8.34
CA ASN A 166 22.71 5.46 6.97
C ASN A 166 22.25 6.83 6.48
N PRO A 167 23.09 7.90 6.59
CA PRO A 167 22.73 9.25 6.17
C PRO A 167 22.46 9.43 4.66
N LYS A 168 22.83 8.46 3.82
CA LYS A 168 22.51 8.49 2.38
C LYS A 168 21.05 8.14 2.10
N LEU A 169 20.41 7.34 2.98
CA LEU A 169 19.08 6.85 2.81
C LEU A 169 18.06 7.96 3.06
N SER A 170 17.17 8.17 2.10
CA SER A 170 16.07 9.12 2.17
C SER A 170 14.74 8.37 2.08
N ILE A 171 13.93 8.45 3.12
CA ILE A 171 12.64 7.76 3.19
C ILE A 171 11.52 8.77 3.40
N VAL A 172 10.45 8.65 2.61
CA VAL A 172 9.20 9.39 2.78
C VAL A 172 8.13 8.43 3.29
N LEU A 173 7.47 8.79 4.38
CA LEU A 173 6.41 8.01 5.01
C LEU A 173 5.06 8.64 4.66
N LEU A 174 4.23 7.97 3.84
CA LEU A 174 2.91 8.46 3.43
C LEU A 174 1.82 7.78 4.28
N ARG A 175 1.21 8.53 5.19
CA ARG A 175 0.14 8.05 6.08
C ARG A 175 -1.22 8.28 5.43
N TYR A 176 -1.65 7.35 4.58
CA TYR A 176 -2.94 7.46 3.89
C TYR A 176 -4.11 7.36 4.85
N PHE A 177 -5.15 8.18 4.62
CA PHE A 177 -6.48 8.01 5.20
C PHE A 177 -7.26 6.96 4.39
N ASN A 178 -8.37 7.31 3.75
CA ASN A 178 -9.19 6.34 3.01
C ASN A 178 -9.12 6.66 1.51
N PRO A 179 -8.20 6.04 0.75
CA PRO A 179 -8.15 6.25 -0.69
C PRO A 179 -9.39 5.67 -1.35
N ILE A 180 -10.00 6.46 -2.24
CA ILE A 180 -11.15 6.06 -3.06
C ILE A 180 -10.93 6.50 -4.51
N GLY A 181 -11.77 6.02 -5.41
CA GLY A 181 -11.75 6.42 -6.82
C GLY A 181 -11.19 5.34 -7.73
N ALA A 182 -11.26 5.65 -9.02
CA ALA A 182 -10.73 4.83 -10.10
C ALA A 182 -10.11 5.75 -11.16
N HIS A 183 -9.27 5.18 -12.00
CA HIS A 183 -8.71 5.91 -13.13
C HIS A 183 -9.84 6.34 -14.09
N GLU A 184 -9.73 7.53 -14.68
CA GLU A 184 -10.77 8.12 -15.57
C GLU A 184 -11.15 7.21 -16.76
N SER A 185 -10.22 6.36 -17.21
CA SER A 185 -10.48 5.36 -18.25
C SER A 185 -11.44 4.25 -17.83
N GLY A 186 -11.73 4.08 -16.54
CA GLY A 186 -12.48 2.97 -16.00
C GLY A 186 -11.76 1.60 -16.07
N ARG A 187 -10.47 1.57 -16.45
CA ARG A 187 -9.71 0.33 -16.69
C ARG A 187 -9.03 -0.22 -15.43
N ILE A 188 -8.64 0.65 -14.50
CA ILE A 188 -8.06 0.30 -13.20
C ILE A 188 -8.80 1.00 -12.07
N GLY A 189 -8.89 0.34 -10.92
CA GLY A 189 -9.58 0.80 -9.72
C GLY A 189 -9.40 -0.19 -8.58
N GLU A 190 -10.18 -0.05 -7.51
CA GLU A 190 -10.13 -0.99 -6.38
C GLU A 190 -11.06 -2.20 -6.64
N ASP A 191 -10.47 -3.35 -6.97
CA ASP A 191 -11.19 -4.63 -7.17
C ASP A 191 -10.54 -5.74 -6.33
N PRO A 192 -10.78 -5.75 -5.01
CA PRO A 192 -10.18 -6.73 -4.12
C PRO A 192 -10.75 -8.13 -4.35
N LYS A 193 -9.92 -9.15 -4.13
CA LYS A 193 -10.39 -10.54 -4.08
C LYS A 193 -11.27 -10.78 -2.85
N GLY A 194 -12.40 -11.46 -3.05
CA GLY A 194 -13.31 -11.81 -1.96
C GLY A 194 -14.24 -10.68 -1.53
N ILE A 195 -14.52 -10.61 -0.21
CA ILE A 195 -15.39 -9.58 0.36
C ILE A 195 -14.60 -8.29 0.57
N PRO A 196 -15.02 -7.16 -0.04
CA PRO A 196 -14.34 -5.90 0.18
C PRO A 196 -14.38 -5.45 1.65
N ASN A 197 -13.24 -4.96 2.13
CA ASN A 197 -13.13 -4.35 3.45
C ASN A 197 -13.32 -2.82 3.41
N ASN A 198 -13.21 -2.21 2.23
CA ASN A 198 -13.40 -0.78 2.03
C ASN A 198 -14.80 -0.49 1.51
N LEU A 199 -15.31 0.70 1.81
CA LEU A 199 -16.67 1.12 1.49
C LEU A 199 -16.94 1.15 -0.01
N MET A 200 -16.09 1.81 -0.81
CA MET A 200 -16.37 2.04 -2.24
C MET A 200 -16.42 0.75 -3.07
N PRO A 201 -15.47 -0.20 -2.98
CA PRO A 201 -15.61 -1.45 -3.72
C PRO A 201 -16.82 -2.27 -3.25
N TYR A 202 -17.23 -2.17 -1.97
CA TYR A 202 -18.45 -2.81 -1.50
C TYR A 202 -19.71 -2.20 -2.17
N ILE A 203 -19.82 -0.86 -2.17
CA ILE A 203 -20.91 -0.13 -2.85
C ILE A 203 -20.95 -0.51 -4.33
N SER A 204 -19.80 -0.51 -5.01
CA SER A 204 -19.71 -0.87 -6.44
C SER A 204 -20.21 -2.28 -6.70
N GLN A 205 -19.86 -3.25 -5.83
CA GLN A 205 -20.35 -4.63 -5.95
C GLN A 205 -21.85 -4.77 -5.70
N VAL A 206 -22.45 -3.94 -4.83
CA VAL A 206 -23.91 -3.86 -4.67
C VAL A 206 -24.55 -3.26 -5.91
N ALA A 207 -24.02 -2.15 -6.41
CA ALA A 207 -24.55 -1.44 -7.57
C ALA A 207 -24.63 -2.31 -8.84
N ILE A 208 -23.64 -3.20 -9.04
CA ILE A 208 -23.62 -4.14 -10.18
C ILE A 208 -24.27 -5.50 -9.88
N GLY A 209 -24.96 -5.65 -8.74
CA GLY A 209 -25.68 -6.86 -8.37
C GLY A 209 -24.83 -8.04 -7.90
N ARG A 210 -23.51 -7.85 -7.67
CA ARG A 210 -22.67 -8.91 -7.07
C ARG A 210 -23.00 -9.17 -5.60
N ARG A 211 -23.61 -8.18 -4.92
CA ARG A 211 -24.06 -8.25 -3.52
C ARG A 211 -25.47 -7.72 -3.43
N GLU A 212 -26.23 -8.29 -2.49
CA GLU A 212 -27.63 -7.95 -2.30
C GLU A 212 -27.83 -6.54 -1.73
N LYS A 213 -27.03 -6.18 -0.71
CA LYS A 213 -27.20 -4.96 0.06
C LYS A 213 -25.92 -4.48 0.72
N LEU A 214 -25.88 -3.21 1.04
CA LEU A 214 -24.92 -2.58 1.94
C LEU A 214 -25.43 -2.69 3.38
N SER A 215 -24.57 -3.08 4.32
CA SER A 215 -24.89 -3.10 5.75
C SER A 215 -24.31 -1.86 6.44
N VAL A 216 -25.12 -1.20 7.25
CA VAL A 216 -24.70 -0.13 8.16
C VAL A 216 -24.55 -0.73 9.56
N PHE A 217 -23.32 -0.65 10.11
CA PHE A 217 -22.99 -1.24 11.40
C PHE A 217 -23.05 -0.18 12.51
N GLY A 218 -24.25 0.07 13.01
CA GLY A 218 -24.50 1.05 14.05
C GLY A 218 -24.86 2.46 13.54
N ASN A 219 -25.56 3.19 14.41
CA ASN A 219 -25.96 4.58 14.20
C ASN A 219 -25.96 5.36 15.52
N ASP A 220 -25.10 4.93 16.45
CA ASP A 220 -25.01 5.41 17.83
C ASP A 220 -23.63 6.02 18.15
N TYR A 221 -22.87 6.38 17.12
CA TYR A 221 -21.62 7.13 17.28
C TYR A 221 -21.91 8.57 17.69
N ASP A 222 -21.00 9.15 18.47
CA ASP A 222 -21.05 10.58 18.84
C ASP A 222 -20.63 11.46 17.67
N THR A 223 -21.49 11.51 16.65
CA THR A 223 -21.31 12.25 15.37
C THR A 223 -22.65 12.86 14.96
N HIS A 224 -22.62 13.80 14.01
CA HIS A 224 -23.79 14.52 13.55
C HIS A 224 -24.99 13.62 13.16
N ASP A 225 -24.71 12.49 12.51
CA ASP A 225 -25.75 11.56 12.01
C ASP A 225 -25.67 10.16 12.68
N GLY A 226 -24.88 10.04 13.73
CA GLY A 226 -24.70 8.76 14.45
C GLY A 226 -23.84 7.75 13.68
N THR A 227 -23.28 8.09 12.53
CA THR A 227 -22.40 7.20 11.77
C THR A 227 -20.93 7.58 11.88
N GLY A 228 -20.03 6.71 11.45
CA GLY A 228 -18.60 6.98 11.52
C GLY A 228 -18.16 8.03 10.49
N VAL A 229 -17.52 9.10 10.96
CA VAL A 229 -16.89 10.12 10.09
C VAL A 229 -15.56 9.58 9.54
N ARG A 230 -15.32 9.79 8.26
CA ARG A 230 -14.10 9.36 7.56
C ARG A 230 -13.61 10.44 6.61
N ASP A 231 -12.30 10.48 6.44
CA ASP A 231 -11.63 11.37 5.48
C ASP A 231 -11.27 10.54 4.24
N TYR A 232 -11.80 10.93 3.09
CA TYR A 232 -11.61 10.25 1.81
C TYR A 232 -10.74 11.09 0.88
N ILE A 233 -9.77 10.42 0.22
CA ILE A 233 -8.86 11.03 -0.76
C ILE A 233 -8.98 10.28 -2.09
N HIS A 234 -9.05 11.02 -3.18
CA HIS A 234 -9.12 10.47 -4.55
C HIS A 234 -7.73 10.00 -5.03
#